data_62a23d218b008636ffb34f36ada6d55d
#
_entry.id   62a23d218b008636ffb34f36ada6d55d
#
_cell.length_a   1.000
_cell.length_b   1.000
_cell.length_c   1.000
_cell.angle_alpha   90.00
_cell.angle_beta   90.00
_cell.angle_gamma   90.00
#
_symmetry.space_group_name_H-M   'P 1'
#
loop_
_entity.id
_entity.type
_entity.pdbx_description
1 polymer ?
#
loop_
_entity_poly.entity_id
_entity_poly.type
_entity_poly.pdbx_seq_one_letter_code
_entity_poly.pdbx_strand_id
1 'polypeptide(L)'
;LDPEHGTEGPRGVAWIDEDWCIGCTLCIAACPVDCIIGGNKRMHTVIEAECTGCELCVPACPVDCIHMEAVSGSLTGWAAWSAAEAEAARDRYEFRSLRRSQEKAGLPIEPDQSRPAPGAELPPAAATGPEPTEAERKRRLIDAALARARQQRAPR
;
A
#
# COMPACT_ATOMS: atom_id res chain seq x y z
N LEU A 1 12.49 -11.43 16.08
CA LEU A 1 13.29 -10.66 15.12
C LEU A 1 14.58 -10.17 15.79
N ASP A 2 15.66 -10.14 15.04
CA ASP A 2 16.95 -9.63 15.53
C ASP A 2 16.89 -8.10 15.55
N PRO A 3 17.05 -7.43 16.72
CA PRO A 3 16.95 -5.98 16.83
C PRO A 3 18.03 -5.22 16.03
N GLU A 4 19.12 -5.88 15.64
CA GLU A 4 20.13 -5.29 14.75
C GLU A 4 19.60 -5.06 13.33
N HIS A 5 18.55 -5.78 12.91
CA HIS A 5 17.98 -5.74 11.57
C HIS A 5 16.65 -4.97 11.49
N GLY A 6 16.23 -4.37 12.58
CA GLY A 6 15.03 -3.55 12.69
C GLY A 6 14.10 -3.95 13.83
N THR A 7 13.12 -3.12 14.06
CA THR A 7 12.07 -3.34 15.08
C THR A 7 10.74 -3.56 14.39
N GLU A 8 9.90 -4.42 14.97
CA GLU A 8 8.54 -4.60 14.47
C GLU A 8 7.74 -3.31 14.63
N GLY A 9 7.13 -2.87 13.54
CA GLY A 9 6.23 -1.73 13.51
C GLY A 9 4.78 -2.12 13.20
N PRO A 10 3.83 -1.18 13.32
CA PRO A 10 2.47 -1.39 12.87
C PRO A 10 2.45 -1.62 11.35
N ARG A 11 1.45 -2.36 10.87
CA ARG A 11 1.21 -2.51 9.43
C ARG A 11 0.85 -1.15 8.84
N GLY A 12 1.58 -0.76 7.82
CA GLY A 12 1.30 0.44 7.02
C GLY A 12 0.55 0.10 5.74
N VAL A 13 -0.18 1.08 5.23
CA VAL A 13 -0.79 1.08 3.89
C VAL A 13 -0.34 2.33 3.17
N ALA A 14 0.01 2.18 1.89
CA ALA A 14 0.37 3.33 1.07
C ALA A 14 -0.89 4.08 0.65
N TRP A 15 -0.83 5.41 0.63
CA TRP A 15 -1.81 6.24 -0.04
C TRP A 15 -1.12 7.26 -0.94
N ILE A 16 -1.79 7.70 -1.97
CA ILE A 16 -1.27 8.60 -2.99
C ILE A 16 -2.03 9.92 -2.93
N ASP A 17 -1.28 11.02 -2.82
CA ASP A 17 -1.86 12.35 -2.97
C ASP A 17 -2.19 12.58 -4.45
N GLU A 18 -3.50 12.56 -4.75
CA GLU A 18 -4.01 12.61 -6.12
C GLU A 18 -3.72 13.96 -6.78
N ASP A 19 -3.66 15.06 -6.01
CA ASP A 19 -3.39 16.41 -6.53
C ASP A 19 -1.95 16.55 -7.03
N TRP A 20 -1.02 15.76 -6.47
CA TRP A 20 0.40 15.76 -6.85
C TRP A 20 0.77 14.63 -7.80
N CYS A 21 -0.10 13.65 -7.99
CA CYS A 21 0.18 12.50 -8.82
C CYS A 21 0.24 12.87 -10.31
N ILE A 22 1.41 12.72 -10.93
CA ILE A 22 1.64 13.03 -12.35
C ILE A 22 1.33 11.86 -13.31
N GLY A 23 0.91 10.70 -12.80
CA GLY A 23 0.56 9.55 -13.64
C GLY A 23 1.76 8.90 -14.33
N CYS A 24 2.93 8.84 -13.69
CA CYS A 24 4.16 8.30 -14.26
C CYS A 24 4.25 6.77 -14.30
N THR A 25 3.34 6.06 -13.64
CA THR A 25 3.24 4.58 -13.56
C THR A 25 4.40 3.86 -12.84
N LEU A 26 5.41 4.55 -12.33
CA LEU A 26 6.57 3.92 -11.68
C LEU A 26 6.18 3.17 -10.40
N CYS A 27 5.25 3.69 -9.61
CA CYS A 27 4.73 3.03 -8.41
C CYS A 27 3.98 1.73 -8.75
N ILE A 28 3.22 1.69 -9.86
CA ILE A 28 2.56 0.47 -10.35
C ILE A 28 3.62 -0.58 -10.71
N ALA A 29 4.68 -0.16 -11.40
CA ALA A 29 5.77 -1.07 -11.77
C ALA A 29 6.51 -1.60 -10.54
N ALA A 30 6.65 -0.80 -9.48
CA ALA A 30 7.34 -1.17 -8.24
C ALA A 30 6.50 -2.07 -7.32
N CYS A 31 5.15 -1.97 -7.36
CA CYS A 31 4.27 -2.70 -6.46
C CYS A 31 4.35 -4.21 -6.70
N PRO A 32 4.71 -5.04 -5.68
CA PRO A 32 4.86 -6.49 -5.85
C PRO A 32 3.54 -7.26 -5.85
N VAL A 33 2.43 -6.64 -5.45
CA VAL A 33 1.11 -7.28 -5.32
C VAL A 33 0.04 -6.62 -6.18
N ASP A 34 0.43 -5.76 -7.11
CA ASP A 34 -0.47 -5.04 -8.03
C ASP A 34 -1.65 -4.30 -7.33
N CYS A 35 -1.43 -3.78 -6.13
CA CYS A 35 -2.46 -3.05 -5.40
C CYS A 35 -2.59 -1.57 -5.81
N ILE A 36 -1.78 -1.09 -6.74
CA ILE A 36 -1.84 0.28 -7.24
C ILE A 36 -2.45 0.27 -8.63
N ILE A 37 -3.56 0.99 -8.79
CA ILE A 37 -4.28 1.11 -10.05
C ILE A 37 -4.17 2.52 -10.62
N GLY A 38 -4.27 2.63 -11.94
CA GLY A 38 -4.15 3.88 -12.65
C GLY A 38 -3.60 3.67 -14.05
N GLY A 39 -3.18 4.74 -14.69
CA GLY A 39 -2.63 4.68 -16.05
C GLY A 39 -1.70 5.82 -16.36
N ASN A 40 -1.06 5.75 -17.52
CA ASN A 40 -0.17 6.81 -17.97
C ASN A 40 -0.91 8.15 -18.08
N LYS A 41 -0.36 9.20 -17.47
CA LYS A 41 -0.94 10.56 -17.39
C LYS A 41 -2.32 10.61 -16.70
N ARG A 42 -2.62 9.63 -15.85
CA ARG A 42 -3.80 9.61 -15.00
C ARG A 42 -3.35 9.43 -13.56
N MET A 43 -4.08 10.00 -12.60
CA MET A 43 -3.81 9.76 -11.20
C MET A 43 -3.85 8.27 -10.86
N HIS A 44 -3.06 7.89 -9.86
CA HIS A 44 -3.02 6.54 -9.36
C HIS A 44 -3.70 6.49 -8.00
N THR A 45 -4.30 5.36 -7.68
CA THR A 45 -4.85 5.10 -6.34
C THR A 45 -4.42 3.73 -5.84
N VAL A 46 -4.45 3.54 -4.53
CA VAL A 46 -4.07 2.30 -3.88
C VAL A 46 -5.33 1.54 -3.44
N ILE A 47 -5.39 0.25 -3.72
CA ILE A 47 -6.38 -0.65 -3.13
C ILE A 47 -5.87 -1.03 -1.74
N GLU A 48 -6.33 -0.32 -0.72
CA GLU A 48 -5.82 -0.43 0.65
C GLU A 48 -5.87 -1.87 1.19
N ALA A 49 -6.97 -2.58 0.94
CA ALA A 49 -7.15 -3.97 1.38
C ALA A 49 -6.11 -4.94 0.78
N GLU A 50 -5.52 -4.58 -0.35
CA GLU A 50 -4.51 -5.39 -1.04
C GLU A 50 -3.08 -4.93 -0.77
N CYS A 51 -2.90 -3.76 -0.14
CA CYS A 51 -1.58 -3.21 0.14
C CYS A 51 -0.89 -3.98 1.27
N THR A 52 0.35 -4.41 1.03
CA THR A 52 1.16 -5.13 2.01
C THR A 52 2.04 -4.23 2.88
N GLY A 53 2.05 -2.92 2.62
CA GLY A 53 2.88 -1.99 3.38
C GLY A 53 4.39 -2.13 3.14
N CYS A 54 4.79 -2.70 2.01
CA CYS A 54 6.21 -2.97 1.71
C CYS A 54 7.05 -1.74 1.35
N GLU A 55 6.43 -0.55 1.23
CA GLU A 55 7.06 0.75 0.96
C GLU A 55 7.84 0.87 -0.37
N LEU A 56 7.90 -0.16 -1.21
CA LEU A 56 8.66 -0.15 -2.47
C LEU A 56 8.17 0.90 -3.48
N CYS A 57 6.94 1.36 -3.36
CA CYS A 57 6.38 2.41 -4.20
C CYS A 57 6.85 3.82 -3.79
N VAL A 58 7.22 4.03 -2.52
CA VAL A 58 7.62 5.36 -2.00
C VAL A 58 8.87 5.88 -2.71
N PRO A 59 10.02 5.18 -2.71
CA PRO A 59 11.22 5.67 -3.39
C PRO A 59 11.09 5.66 -4.93
N ALA A 60 10.07 4.99 -5.47
CA ALA A 60 9.81 4.97 -6.91
C ALA A 60 9.05 6.22 -7.40
N CYS A 61 8.48 7.02 -6.49
CA CYS A 61 7.72 8.21 -6.84
C CYS A 61 8.64 9.42 -7.05
N PRO A 62 8.72 10.00 -8.26
CA PRO A 62 9.63 11.12 -8.54
C PRO A 62 9.13 12.47 -7.99
N VAL A 63 7.89 12.52 -7.50
CA VAL A 63 7.27 13.74 -6.95
C VAL A 63 6.88 13.58 -5.47
N ASP A 64 7.33 12.50 -4.82
CA ASP A 64 7.14 12.21 -3.40
C ASP A 64 5.67 12.31 -2.92
N CYS A 65 4.71 11.96 -3.78
CA CYS A 65 3.28 12.03 -3.48
C CYS A 65 2.73 10.74 -2.83
N ILE A 66 3.59 9.80 -2.44
CA ILE A 66 3.18 8.54 -1.80
C ILE A 66 3.58 8.55 -0.33
N HIS A 67 2.61 8.31 0.52
CA HIS A 67 2.79 8.31 1.96
C HIS A 67 2.33 6.98 2.56
N MET A 68 2.82 6.67 3.77
CA MET A 68 2.42 5.49 4.52
C MET A 68 1.56 5.88 5.71
N GLU A 69 0.46 5.18 5.90
CA GLU A 69 -0.43 5.33 7.06
C GLU A 69 -0.47 4.02 7.83
N ALA A 70 -0.33 4.09 9.17
CA ALA A 70 -0.44 2.92 10.02
C ALA A 70 -1.91 2.54 10.21
N VAL A 71 -2.28 1.30 9.87
CA VAL A 71 -3.68 0.83 9.89
C VAL A 71 -3.95 -0.24 10.93
N SER A 72 -2.92 -0.85 11.52
CA SER A 72 -3.09 -1.93 12.51
C SER A 72 -3.18 -1.47 13.98
N GLY A 73 -3.20 -0.14 14.21
CA GLY A 73 -3.25 0.41 15.57
C GLY A 73 -2.05 -0.01 16.41
N SER A 74 -2.30 -0.74 17.51
CA SER A 74 -1.25 -1.26 18.39
C SER A 74 -0.69 -2.62 17.99
N LEU A 75 -1.26 -3.28 16.98
CA LEU A 75 -0.79 -4.57 16.50
C LEU A 75 0.44 -4.38 15.61
N THR A 76 1.48 -5.19 15.85
CA THR A 76 2.74 -5.14 15.13
C THR A 76 3.14 -6.51 14.58
N GLY A 77 4.03 -6.51 13.60
CA GLY A 77 4.55 -7.73 13.01
C GLY A 77 3.45 -8.68 12.54
N TRP A 78 3.57 -9.95 12.85
CA TRP A 78 2.59 -10.97 12.46
C TRP A 78 1.21 -10.83 13.14
N ALA A 79 1.13 -10.16 14.28
CA ALA A 79 -0.15 -9.90 14.93
C ALA A 79 -1.03 -8.90 14.13
N ALA A 80 -0.42 -8.11 13.25
CA ALA A 80 -1.10 -7.17 12.37
C ALA A 80 -1.65 -7.82 11.07
N TRP A 81 -1.48 -9.13 10.90
CA TRP A 81 -1.91 -9.89 9.73
C TRP A 81 -2.79 -11.06 10.11
N SER A 82 -3.88 -11.27 9.40
CA SER A 82 -4.59 -12.54 9.41
C SER A 82 -3.93 -13.54 8.44
N ALA A 83 -4.12 -14.84 8.70
CA ALA A 83 -3.64 -15.88 7.79
C ALA A 83 -4.23 -15.74 6.37
N ALA A 84 -5.50 -15.32 6.27
CA ALA A 84 -6.18 -15.14 4.99
C ALA A 84 -5.60 -13.95 4.21
N GLU A 85 -5.29 -12.82 4.86
CA GLU A 85 -4.65 -11.67 4.21
C GLU A 85 -3.24 -12.01 3.72
N ALA A 86 -2.47 -12.74 4.54
CA ALA A 86 -1.13 -13.16 4.17
C ALA A 86 -1.13 -14.11 2.97
N GLU A 87 -2.09 -15.06 2.91
CA GLU A 87 -2.24 -15.96 1.77
C GLU A 87 -2.67 -15.21 0.51
N ALA A 88 -3.68 -14.35 0.60
CA ALA A 88 -4.13 -13.52 -0.52
C ALA A 88 -3.01 -12.61 -1.06
N ALA A 89 -2.14 -12.09 -0.20
CA ALA A 89 -0.98 -11.31 -0.64
C ALA A 89 0.05 -12.17 -1.38
N ARG A 90 0.28 -13.43 -0.93
CA ARG A 90 1.16 -14.39 -1.60
C ARG A 90 0.63 -14.74 -2.99
N ASP A 91 -0.65 -15.06 -3.12
CA ASP A 91 -1.28 -15.39 -4.40
C ASP A 91 -1.14 -14.24 -5.40
N ARG A 92 -1.37 -13.01 -4.96
CA ARG A 92 -1.18 -11.83 -5.82
C ARG A 92 0.27 -11.66 -6.27
N TYR A 93 1.22 -11.87 -5.37
CA TYR A 93 2.64 -11.80 -5.70
C TYR A 93 3.04 -12.86 -6.75
N GLU A 94 2.58 -14.10 -6.58
CA GLU A 94 2.86 -15.20 -7.50
C GLU A 94 2.23 -14.94 -8.86
N PHE A 95 0.97 -14.52 -8.91
CA PHE A 95 0.29 -14.14 -10.14
C PHE A 95 1.02 -13.01 -10.88
N ARG A 96 1.40 -11.94 -10.16
CA ARG A 96 2.17 -10.85 -10.75
C ARG A 96 3.52 -11.33 -11.31
N SER A 97 4.21 -12.18 -10.57
CA SER A 97 5.50 -12.72 -10.99
C SER A 97 5.37 -13.55 -12.27
N LEU A 98 4.32 -14.38 -12.36
CA LEU A 98 3.99 -15.14 -13.55
C LEU A 98 3.66 -14.22 -14.73
N ARG A 99 2.75 -13.27 -14.54
CA ARG A 99 2.36 -12.30 -15.57
C ARG A 99 3.56 -11.54 -16.13
N ARG A 100 4.44 -11.03 -15.26
CA ARG A 100 5.66 -10.32 -15.70
C ARG A 100 6.66 -11.21 -16.43
N SER A 101 6.74 -12.48 -16.08
CA SER A 101 7.58 -13.43 -16.83
C SER A 101 7.01 -13.71 -18.22
N GLN A 102 5.70 -13.82 -18.36
CA GLN A 102 5.00 -13.98 -19.64
C GLN A 102 5.15 -12.73 -20.52
N GLU A 103 4.98 -11.55 -19.96
CA GLU A 103 5.20 -10.27 -20.66
C GLU A 103 6.62 -10.19 -21.24
N LYS A 104 7.63 -10.54 -20.44
CA LYS A 104 9.03 -10.57 -20.89
C LYS A 104 9.30 -11.59 -21.99
N ALA A 105 8.59 -12.74 -21.95
CA ALA A 105 8.70 -13.79 -22.95
C ALA A 105 7.85 -13.52 -24.21
N GLY A 106 7.06 -12.43 -24.23
CA GLY A 106 6.13 -12.14 -25.33
C GLY A 106 4.97 -13.14 -25.45
N LEU A 107 4.63 -13.84 -24.34
CA LEU A 107 3.55 -14.80 -24.29
C LEU A 107 2.21 -14.12 -23.96
N PRO A 108 1.06 -14.69 -24.42
CA PRO A 108 -0.25 -14.22 -24.03
C PRO A 108 -0.42 -14.26 -22.49
N ILE A 109 -1.01 -13.24 -21.92
CA ILE A 109 -1.37 -13.22 -20.51
C ILE A 109 -2.71 -13.92 -20.37
N GLU A 110 -2.72 -15.14 -19.84
CA GLU A 110 -3.95 -15.85 -19.52
C GLU A 110 -4.60 -15.21 -18.29
N PRO A 111 -5.92 -14.93 -18.33
CA PRO A 111 -6.63 -14.43 -17.16
C PRO A 111 -6.58 -15.46 -16.05
N ASP A 112 -6.26 -15.00 -14.83
CA ASP A 112 -6.29 -15.86 -13.65
C ASP A 112 -7.73 -16.32 -13.35
N GLN A 113 -8.02 -17.57 -13.69
CA GLN A 113 -9.33 -18.20 -13.47
C GLN A 113 -9.56 -18.57 -12.00
N SER A 114 -8.54 -18.51 -11.15
CA SER A 114 -8.65 -18.78 -9.71
C SER A 114 -9.07 -17.56 -8.91
N ARG A 115 -8.99 -16.36 -9.50
CA ARG A 115 -9.43 -15.12 -8.84
C ARG A 115 -10.96 -15.06 -8.81
N PRO A 116 -11.54 -14.78 -7.63
CA PRO A 116 -12.98 -14.48 -7.56
C PRO A 116 -13.29 -13.30 -8.49
N ALA A 117 -14.44 -13.38 -9.18
CA ALA A 117 -14.89 -12.33 -10.09
C ALA A 117 -14.90 -10.97 -9.38
N PRO A 118 -14.60 -9.86 -10.09
CA PRO A 118 -14.73 -8.52 -9.52
C PRO A 118 -16.16 -8.33 -8.99
N GLY A 119 -16.28 -8.12 -7.67
CA GLY A 119 -17.58 -8.05 -6.96
C GLY A 119 -17.88 -9.23 -6.03
N ALA A 120 -17.03 -10.27 -5.95
CA ALA A 120 -17.12 -11.23 -4.87
C ALA A 120 -16.81 -10.51 -3.54
N GLU A 121 -17.73 -10.57 -2.58
CA GLU A 121 -17.53 -9.99 -1.25
C GLU A 121 -16.24 -10.55 -0.65
N LEU A 122 -15.26 -9.66 -0.47
CA LEU A 122 -14.12 -9.98 0.37
C LEU A 122 -14.64 -10.28 1.77
N PRO A 123 -14.12 -11.32 2.45
CA PRO A 123 -14.48 -11.54 3.84
C PRO A 123 -14.21 -10.23 4.60
N PRO A 124 -15.11 -9.81 5.51
CA PRO A 124 -14.98 -8.54 6.20
C PRO A 124 -13.60 -8.49 6.86
N ALA A 125 -12.84 -7.46 6.52
CA ALA A 125 -11.59 -7.17 7.22
C ALA A 125 -11.90 -7.21 8.71
N ALA A 126 -11.08 -7.94 9.47
CA ALA A 126 -11.26 -8.05 10.92
C ALA A 126 -11.48 -6.65 11.47
N ALA A 127 -12.63 -6.46 12.14
CA ALA A 127 -13.16 -5.16 12.53
C ALA A 127 -12.09 -4.32 13.25
N THR A 128 -11.39 -3.51 12.49
CA THR A 128 -10.73 -2.33 13.00
C THR A 128 -11.84 -1.38 13.39
N GLY A 129 -11.73 -0.74 14.55
CA GLY A 129 -12.75 0.14 15.12
C GLY A 129 -13.30 1.16 14.12
N PRO A 130 -14.30 1.96 14.49
CA PRO A 130 -15.01 2.83 13.56
C PRO A 130 -14.02 3.62 12.70
N GLU A 131 -14.21 3.54 11.38
CA GLU A 131 -13.36 4.27 10.44
C GLU A 131 -13.33 5.76 10.81
N PRO A 132 -12.14 6.35 10.87
CA PRO A 132 -12.03 7.78 11.17
C PRO A 132 -12.73 8.56 10.07
N THR A 133 -13.55 9.52 10.46
CA THR A 133 -14.24 10.42 9.52
C THR A 133 -13.21 11.20 8.69
N GLU A 134 -13.63 11.68 7.52
CA GLU A 134 -12.78 12.51 6.65
C GLU A 134 -12.20 13.72 7.41
N ALA A 135 -12.99 14.30 8.32
CA ALA A 135 -12.54 15.39 9.17
C ALA A 135 -11.45 14.98 10.16
N GLU A 136 -11.50 13.75 10.69
CA GLU A 136 -10.48 13.21 11.57
C GLU A 136 -9.20 12.84 10.81
N ARG A 137 -9.32 12.29 9.60
CA ARG A 137 -8.18 12.07 8.69
C ARG A 137 -7.47 13.39 8.38
N LYS A 138 -8.21 14.43 8.00
CA LYS A 138 -7.66 15.77 7.74
C LYS A 138 -6.95 16.36 8.98
N ARG A 139 -7.56 16.26 10.16
CA ARG A 139 -6.93 16.74 11.41
C ARG A 139 -5.62 16.02 11.70
N ARG A 140 -5.57 14.70 11.59
CA ARG A 140 -4.34 13.91 11.80
C ARG A 140 -3.22 14.32 10.84
N LEU A 141 -3.54 14.58 9.57
CA LEU A 141 -2.58 15.08 8.58
C LEU A 141 -2.01 16.47 8.94
N ILE A 142 -2.88 17.39 9.34
CA ILE A 142 -2.48 18.74 9.76
C ILE A 142 -1.59 18.65 11.01
N ASP A 143 -1.97 17.86 12.00
CA ASP A 143 -1.21 17.70 13.24
C ASP A 143 0.16 17.06 12.98
N ALA A 144 0.23 16.07 12.11
CA ALA A 144 1.50 15.45 11.71
C ALA A 144 2.42 16.44 10.96
N ALA A 145 1.87 17.25 10.05
CA ALA A 145 2.61 18.28 9.34
C ALA A 145 3.13 19.39 10.31
N LEU A 146 2.30 19.81 11.25
CA LEU A 146 2.69 20.78 12.27
C LEU A 146 3.76 20.23 13.22
N ALA A 147 3.68 18.95 13.60
CA ALA A 147 4.69 18.29 14.42
C ALA A 147 6.05 18.24 13.71
N ARG A 148 6.08 17.89 12.43
CA ARG A 148 7.31 17.88 11.60
C ARG A 148 7.90 19.30 11.49
N ALA A 149 7.07 20.32 11.23
CA ALA A 149 7.52 21.70 11.15
C ALA A 149 8.11 22.21 12.49
N ARG A 150 7.55 21.79 13.63
CA ARG A 150 8.10 22.11 14.95
C ARG A 150 9.45 21.42 15.20
N GLN A 151 9.61 20.17 14.81
CA GLN A 151 10.89 19.45 14.92
C GLN A 151 12.00 20.08 14.07
N GLN A 152 11.68 20.56 12.88
CA GLN A 152 12.63 21.26 11.99
C GLN A 152 13.03 22.67 12.49
N ARG A 153 12.22 23.28 13.35
CA ARG A 153 12.49 24.61 13.94
C ARG A 153 13.17 24.57 15.30
N ALA A 154 13.39 23.39 15.87
CA ALA A 154 14.13 23.28 17.13
C ALA A 154 15.58 23.73 16.92
N PRO A 155 16.09 24.70 17.66
CA PRO A 155 17.47 25.16 17.53
C PRO A 155 18.43 24.04 17.98
N ARG A 156 19.54 23.90 17.22
CA ARG A 156 20.69 23.04 17.60
C ARG A 156 21.38 23.63 18.82
#